data_c32c69b7a65f876a87f9614a47356cd1
#
_entry.id   c32c69b7a65f876a87f9614a47356cd1
#
_cell.length_a   1.000
_cell.length_b   1.000
_cell.length_c   1.000
_cell.angle_alpha   90.00
_cell.angle_beta   90.00
_cell.angle_gamma   90.00
#
_symmetry.space_group_name_H-M   'P 1'
#
loop_
_entity.id
_entity.type
_entity.pdbx_description
1 polymer ?
#
loop_
_entity_poly.entity_id
_entity_poly.type
_entity_poly.pdbx_seq_one_letter_code
_entity_poly.pdbx_strand_id
1 'polypeptide(L)'
;MDNRPIGFLDSGVGGLTVVRELLRQLPHEDVVYIGDSARAPYGPRPAEQIRDYTWQMVNFLLTKNVKMIVLACNTATAVVWEEVKGKLDIPVLGVILPGASAAIKSTTHQKIGVIGTPMTVSSGIYQEKIQHLAPDMEVTSLACPKFVPLVESNELTSSVSKKVVYETLKPLVGKVDTLVLGCTHYPLLKPIIQNVMGPSVKLIDSGAECVRDISVLLNYFELNKSRELAGQNHRFYTTANANSFAAIAEKWLERSVNVEHVNL
;
A
#
# COMPACT_ATOMS: atom_id res chain seq x y z
N MET A 1 26.41 3.56 -3.65
CA MET A 1 25.37 3.97 -4.63
C MET A 1 24.93 2.74 -5.42
N ASP A 2 23.64 2.56 -5.65
CA ASP A 2 23.10 1.41 -6.36
C ASP A 2 22.01 1.86 -7.36
N ASN A 3 22.26 1.67 -8.65
CA ASN A 3 21.38 2.13 -9.72
C ASN A 3 20.28 1.11 -10.08
N ARG A 4 20.22 -0.02 -9.39
CA ARG A 4 19.15 -0.99 -9.56
C ARG A 4 17.82 -0.37 -9.12
N PRO A 5 16.69 -0.75 -9.73
CA PRO A 5 15.39 -0.20 -9.37
C PRO A 5 14.87 -0.75 -8.02
N ILE A 6 13.89 -0.06 -7.46
CA ILE A 6 13.09 -0.55 -6.35
C ILE A 6 11.91 -1.34 -6.93
N GLY A 7 11.72 -2.58 -6.47
CA GLY A 7 10.61 -3.43 -6.86
C GLY A 7 9.37 -3.20 -6.00
N PHE A 8 8.23 -2.96 -6.61
CA PHE A 8 6.93 -2.86 -5.95
C PHE A 8 6.01 -3.96 -6.41
N LEU A 9 5.30 -4.58 -5.50
CA LEU A 9 4.24 -5.53 -5.80
C LEU A 9 2.92 -5.15 -5.13
N ASP A 10 1.84 -5.40 -5.84
CA ASP A 10 0.47 -5.22 -5.34
C ASP A 10 -0.49 -6.20 -6.01
N SER A 11 -1.63 -6.45 -5.39
CA SER A 11 -2.68 -7.31 -5.97
C SER A 11 -3.32 -6.75 -7.26
N GLY A 12 -3.04 -5.50 -7.62
CA GLY A 12 -3.61 -4.87 -8.79
C GLY A 12 -3.04 -3.47 -9.05
N VAL A 13 -3.92 -2.49 -9.16
CA VAL A 13 -3.57 -1.08 -9.44
C VAL A 13 -3.34 -0.26 -8.16
N GLY A 14 -3.79 -0.75 -7.01
CA GLY A 14 -3.79 0.02 -5.76
C GLY A 14 -2.41 0.51 -5.35
N GLY A 15 -1.39 -0.31 -5.48
CA GLY A 15 0.00 0.02 -5.13
C GLY A 15 0.59 1.20 -5.92
N LEU A 16 -0.05 1.62 -7.02
CA LEU A 16 0.36 2.84 -7.73
C LEU A 16 0.24 4.10 -6.87
N THR A 17 -0.61 4.10 -5.84
CA THR A 17 -0.66 5.22 -4.85
C THR A 17 0.64 5.33 -4.07
N VAL A 18 1.25 4.19 -3.71
CA VAL A 18 2.56 4.14 -3.04
C VAL A 18 3.67 4.56 -4.00
N VAL A 19 3.63 4.09 -5.25
CA VAL A 19 4.58 4.50 -6.30
C VAL A 19 4.49 6.00 -6.55
N ARG A 20 3.29 6.58 -6.67
CA ARG A 20 3.11 8.03 -6.81
C ARG A 20 3.80 8.81 -5.69
N GLU A 21 3.65 8.34 -4.47
CA GLU A 21 4.30 8.96 -3.33
C GLU A 21 5.82 8.81 -3.36
N LEU A 22 6.34 7.64 -3.80
CA LEU A 22 7.77 7.45 -4.02
C LEU A 22 8.30 8.45 -5.05
N LEU A 23 7.66 8.57 -6.21
CA LEU A 23 8.10 9.46 -7.29
C LEU A 23 8.09 10.93 -6.86
N ARG A 24 7.21 11.30 -5.93
CA ARG A 24 7.16 12.63 -5.33
C ARG A 24 8.30 12.88 -4.33
N GLN A 25 8.60 11.91 -3.46
CA GLN A 25 9.60 12.06 -2.38
C GLN A 25 11.01 11.70 -2.84
N LEU A 26 11.16 10.71 -3.71
CA LEU A 26 12.43 10.15 -4.17
C LEU A 26 12.48 10.12 -5.72
N PRO A 27 12.42 11.28 -6.38
CA PRO A 27 12.23 11.37 -7.84
C PRO A 27 13.39 10.82 -8.67
N HIS A 28 14.54 10.52 -8.05
CA HIS A 28 15.70 9.96 -8.74
C HIS A 28 15.69 8.43 -8.77
N GLU A 29 14.88 7.78 -7.96
CA GLU A 29 14.82 6.33 -7.89
C GLU A 29 14.03 5.73 -9.06
N ASP A 30 14.50 4.60 -9.59
CA ASP A 30 13.78 3.84 -10.60
C ASP A 30 12.85 2.83 -9.95
N VAL A 31 11.75 2.55 -10.63
CA VAL A 31 10.69 1.64 -10.16
C VAL A 31 10.50 0.50 -11.14
N VAL A 32 10.39 -0.71 -10.60
CA VAL A 32 9.77 -1.86 -11.26
C VAL A 32 8.52 -2.22 -10.48
N TYR A 33 7.37 -2.10 -11.10
CA TYR A 33 6.07 -2.40 -10.50
C TYR A 33 5.47 -3.65 -11.13
N ILE A 34 4.88 -4.53 -10.32
CA ILE A 34 4.04 -5.64 -10.76
C ILE A 34 2.70 -5.61 -10.05
N GLY A 35 1.61 -5.53 -10.82
CA GLY A 35 0.23 -5.62 -10.34
C GLY A 35 -0.44 -6.91 -10.80
N ASP A 36 -0.86 -7.75 -9.86
CA ASP A 36 -1.51 -9.04 -10.14
C ASP A 36 -3.02 -8.87 -10.41
N SER A 37 -3.34 -8.01 -11.37
CA SER A 37 -4.72 -7.58 -11.65
C SER A 37 -5.63 -8.71 -12.16
N ALA A 38 -5.08 -9.76 -12.78
CA ALA A 38 -5.88 -10.91 -13.23
C ALA A 38 -6.45 -11.73 -12.06
N ARG A 39 -5.78 -11.68 -10.89
CA ARG A 39 -6.20 -12.41 -9.70
C ARG A 39 -6.70 -11.50 -8.57
N ALA A 40 -6.83 -10.20 -8.85
CA ALA A 40 -7.41 -9.22 -7.93
C ALA A 40 -8.93 -9.49 -7.71
N PRO A 41 -9.52 -9.06 -6.57
CA PRO A 41 -8.85 -8.54 -5.38
C PRO A 41 -8.33 -9.67 -4.46
N TYR A 42 -7.29 -9.38 -3.67
CA TYR A 42 -6.76 -10.33 -2.68
C TYR A 42 -7.56 -10.35 -1.37
N GLY A 43 -8.27 -9.28 -1.05
CA GLY A 43 -8.97 -9.11 0.23
C GLY A 43 -9.92 -10.22 0.65
N PRO A 44 -10.69 -10.88 -0.24
CA PRO A 44 -11.55 -12.00 0.10
C PRO A 44 -10.90 -13.39 -0.07
N ARG A 45 -9.63 -13.48 -0.50
CA ARG A 45 -8.97 -14.75 -0.80
C ARG A 45 -8.40 -15.42 0.44
N PRO A 46 -8.28 -16.76 0.43
CA PRO A 46 -7.57 -17.52 1.46
C PRO A 46 -6.08 -17.10 1.53
N ALA A 47 -5.52 -17.14 2.74
CA ALA A 47 -4.12 -16.75 2.99
C ALA A 47 -3.12 -17.55 2.17
N GLU A 48 -3.36 -18.85 1.94
CA GLU A 48 -2.50 -19.73 1.14
C GLU A 48 -2.40 -19.23 -0.31
N GLN A 49 -3.53 -18.90 -0.95
CA GLN A 49 -3.53 -18.36 -2.31
C GLN A 49 -2.79 -17.01 -2.38
N ILE A 50 -3.00 -16.14 -1.39
CA ILE A 50 -2.31 -14.84 -1.33
C ILE A 50 -0.80 -15.06 -1.21
N ARG A 51 -0.37 -16.03 -0.39
CA ARG A 51 1.03 -16.40 -0.24
C ARG A 51 1.63 -16.83 -1.58
N ASP A 52 1.00 -17.79 -2.26
CA ASP A 52 1.50 -18.32 -3.52
C ASP A 52 1.61 -17.24 -4.60
N TYR A 53 0.59 -16.43 -4.75
CA TYR A 53 0.57 -15.34 -5.73
C TYR A 53 1.63 -14.28 -5.41
N THR A 54 1.80 -13.95 -4.14
CA THR A 54 2.80 -12.96 -3.73
C THR A 54 4.21 -13.47 -3.99
N TRP A 55 4.49 -14.75 -3.73
CA TRP A 55 5.79 -15.33 -4.04
C TRP A 55 6.08 -15.36 -5.55
N GLN A 56 5.09 -15.58 -6.40
CA GLN A 56 5.28 -15.46 -7.85
C GLN A 56 5.68 -14.04 -8.26
N MET A 57 5.05 -13.01 -7.69
CA MET A 57 5.44 -11.62 -7.92
C MET A 57 6.83 -11.30 -7.37
N VAL A 58 7.17 -11.79 -6.18
CA VAL A 58 8.51 -11.64 -5.60
C VAL A 58 9.57 -12.24 -6.52
N ASN A 59 9.37 -13.49 -6.96
CA ASN A 59 10.29 -14.16 -7.86
C ASN A 59 10.43 -13.40 -9.20
N PHE A 60 9.33 -12.88 -9.74
CA PHE A 60 9.37 -12.03 -10.93
C PHE A 60 10.23 -10.77 -10.70
N LEU A 61 10.04 -10.05 -9.58
CA LEU A 61 10.85 -8.87 -9.26
C LEU A 61 12.34 -9.20 -9.11
N LEU A 62 12.68 -10.36 -8.55
CA LEU A 62 14.08 -10.80 -8.46
C LEU A 62 14.71 -10.99 -9.84
N THR A 63 13.95 -11.46 -10.84
CA THR A 63 14.46 -11.52 -12.24
C THR A 63 14.75 -10.15 -12.84
N LYS A 64 14.19 -9.07 -12.29
CA LYS A 64 14.42 -7.69 -12.73
C LYS A 64 15.60 -7.02 -12.03
N ASN A 65 16.35 -7.76 -11.22
CA ASN A 65 17.54 -7.29 -10.50
C ASN A 65 17.25 -6.05 -9.64
N VAL A 66 16.18 -6.10 -8.83
CA VAL A 66 15.81 -5.01 -7.93
C VAL A 66 16.72 -4.96 -6.69
N LYS A 67 16.98 -3.76 -6.17
CA LYS A 67 17.80 -3.56 -4.95
C LYS A 67 17.01 -3.68 -3.64
N MET A 68 15.70 -3.60 -3.73
CA MET A 68 14.77 -3.65 -2.60
C MET A 68 13.41 -4.09 -3.11
N ILE A 69 12.63 -4.79 -2.28
CA ILE A 69 11.25 -5.14 -2.57
C ILE A 69 10.31 -4.45 -1.58
N VAL A 70 9.24 -3.86 -2.09
CA VAL A 70 8.17 -3.22 -1.32
C VAL A 70 6.86 -3.95 -1.58
N LEU A 71 6.30 -4.56 -0.53
CA LEU A 71 4.96 -5.10 -0.54
C LEU A 71 3.99 -3.92 -0.32
N ALA A 72 3.51 -3.33 -1.41
CA ALA A 72 2.60 -2.19 -1.36
C ALA A 72 1.19 -2.62 -0.91
N CYS A 73 0.77 -3.85 -1.23
CA CYS A 73 -0.52 -4.40 -0.83
C CYS A 73 -0.56 -4.72 0.67
N ASN A 74 -1.47 -4.08 1.41
CA ASN A 74 -1.67 -4.39 2.84
C ASN A 74 -2.08 -5.85 3.07
N THR A 75 -2.94 -6.39 2.21
CA THR A 75 -3.40 -7.78 2.29
C THR A 75 -2.24 -8.77 2.11
N ALA A 76 -1.39 -8.55 1.10
CA ALA A 76 -0.21 -9.38 0.88
C ALA A 76 0.80 -9.23 2.03
N THR A 77 1.05 -8.00 2.49
CA THR A 77 1.92 -7.73 3.64
C THR A 77 1.45 -8.47 4.88
N ALA A 78 0.15 -8.46 5.17
CA ALA A 78 -0.43 -9.14 6.32
C ALA A 78 -0.19 -10.65 6.33
N VAL A 79 -0.08 -11.26 5.15
CA VAL A 79 0.04 -12.73 5.01
C VAL A 79 1.48 -13.20 4.94
N VAL A 80 2.37 -12.48 4.22
CA VAL A 80 3.67 -13.06 3.84
C VAL A 80 4.89 -12.22 4.17
N TRP A 81 4.74 -10.99 4.69
CA TRP A 81 5.89 -10.09 4.84
C TRP A 81 7.04 -10.66 5.67
N GLU A 82 6.74 -11.28 6.81
CA GLU A 82 7.77 -11.88 7.67
C GLU A 82 8.52 -13.01 6.94
N GLU A 83 7.80 -13.82 6.17
CA GLU A 83 8.37 -14.92 5.41
C GLU A 83 9.28 -14.40 4.29
N VAL A 84 8.81 -13.43 3.49
CA VAL A 84 9.59 -12.85 2.39
C VAL A 84 10.84 -12.15 2.93
N LYS A 85 10.68 -11.34 3.98
CA LYS A 85 11.79 -10.65 4.64
C LYS A 85 12.84 -11.63 5.18
N GLY A 86 12.42 -12.75 5.73
CA GLY A 86 13.32 -13.75 6.29
C GLY A 86 14.07 -14.61 5.26
N LYS A 87 13.62 -14.62 3.99
CA LYS A 87 14.20 -15.45 2.93
C LYS A 87 15.05 -14.69 1.90
N LEU A 88 15.01 -13.37 1.89
CA LEU A 88 15.73 -12.57 0.89
C LEU A 88 16.91 -11.81 1.51
N ASP A 89 18.01 -11.76 0.78
CA ASP A 89 19.21 -11.03 1.16
C ASP A 89 19.15 -9.52 0.85
N ILE A 90 18.11 -9.07 0.12
CA ILE A 90 17.84 -7.66 -0.14
C ILE A 90 16.80 -7.11 0.84
N PRO A 91 16.81 -5.79 1.13
CA PRO A 91 15.80 -5.19 1.99
C PRO A 91 14.37 -5.43 1.50
N VAL A 92 13.48 -5.81 2.41
CA VAL A 92 12.04 -6.01 2.15
C VAL A 92 11.22 -5.17 3.10
N LEU A 93 10.40 -4.28 2.55
CA LEU A 93 9.43 -3.50 3.31
C LEU A 93 8.01 -3.94 3.01
N GLY A 94 7.15 -3.80 4.04
CA GLY A 94 5.71 -3.89 3.89
C GLY A 94 5.05 -2.66 4.49
N VAL A 95 3.94 -2.26 3.95
CA VAL A 95 3.25 -1.00 4.31
C VAL A 95 2.64 -0.99 5.72
N ILE A 96 2.51 -2.14 6.40
CA ILE A 96 1.81 -2.25 7.69
C ILE A 96 2.60 -1.60 8.82
N LEU A 97 3.87 -1.97 8.99
CA LEU A 97 4.69 -1.49 10.11
C LEU A 97 4.90 0.04 10.08
N PRO A 98 5.20 0.67 8.92
CA PRO A 98 5.26 2.13 8.81
C PRO A 98 3.93 2.80 9.19
N GLY A 99 2.81 2.28 8.70
CA GLY A 99 1.48 2.79 9.05
C GLY A 99 1.15 2.66 10.54
N ALA A 100 1.48 1.52 11.16
CA ALA A 100 1.32 1.31 12.60
C ALA A 100 2.16 2.28 13.43
N SER A 101 3.45 2.43 13.08
CA SER A 101 4.37 3.34 13.76
C SER A 101 3.94 4.80 13.66
N ALA A 102 3.45 5.22 12.50
CA ALA A 102 2.94 6.57 12.29
C ALA A 102 1.65 6.83 13.09
N ALA A 103 0.77 5.85 13.18
CA ALA A 103 -0.45 5.95 13.98
C ALA A 103 -0.15 6.15 15.47
N ILE A 104 0.79 5.37 16.02
CA ILE A 104 1.24 5.51 17.42
C ILE A 104 1.79 6.92 17.69
N LYS A 105 2.59 7.47 16.76
CA LYS A 105 3.15 8.81 16.89
C LYS A 105 2.12 9.94 16.75
N SER A 106 1.00 9.66 16.10
CA SER A 106 -0.01 10.67 15.74
C SER A 106 -1.19 10.73 16.71
N THR A 107 -1.47 9.64 17.43
CA THR A 107 -2.59 9.59 18.38
C THR A 107 -2.33 10.47 19.61
N THR A 108 -3.38 11.11 20.10
CA THR A 108 -3.34 11.97 21.28
C THR A 108 -4.10 11.37 22.48
N HIS A 109 -5.01 10.44 22.20
CA HIS A 109 -5.86 9.79 23.21
C HIS A 109 -5.73 8.26 23.20
N GLN A 110 -4.69 7.72 22.54
CA GLN A 110 -4.41 6.29 22.47
C GLN A 110 -5.51 5.47 21.77
N LYS A 111 -6.36 6.11 20.93
CA LYS A 111 -7.51 5.48 20.25
C LYS A 111 -7.30 5.44 18.75
N ILE A 112 -6.79 4.32 18.28
CA ILE A 112 -6.43 4.11 16.87
C ILE A 112 -7.50 3.26 16.18
N GLY A 113 -8.07 3.78 15.09
CA GLY A 113 -8.86 3.02 14.14
C GLY A 113 -7.98 2.46 13.03
N VAL A 114 -8.33 1.27 12.53
CA VAL A 114 -7.71 0.69 11.33
C VAL A 114 -8.83 0.27 10.39
N ILE A 115 -8.83 0.81 9.18
CA ILE A 115 -9.71 0.32 8.11
C ILE A 115 -8.90 -0.45 7.08
N GLY A 116 -9.45 -1.57 6.61
CA GLY A 116 -8.76 -2.47 5.69
C GLY A 116 -9.69 -3.40 4.93
N THR A 117 -9.11 -4.26 4.10
CA THR A 117 -9.85 -5.37 3.50
C THR A 117 -10.22 -6.43 4.55
N PRO A 118 -11.20 -7.31 4.27
CA PRO A 118 -11.55 -8.37 5.22
C PRO A 118 -10.34 -9.20 5.69
N MET A 119 -9.44 -9.61 4.79
CA MET A 119 -8.24 -10.37 5.15
C MET A 119 -7.28 -9.55 6.02
N THR A 120 -7.02 -8.29 5.69
CA THR A 120 -6.14 -7.42 6.49
C THR A 120 -6.67 -7.26 7.92
N VAL A 121 -7.98 -7.09 8.07
CA VAL A 121 -8.62 -6.92 9.39
C VAL A 121 -8.64 -8.25 10.15
N SER A 122 -9.05 -9.36 9.51
CA SER A 122 -9.13 -10.66 10.17
C SER A 122 -7.77 -11.22 10.59
N SER A 123 -6.69 -10.82 9.93
CA SER A 123 -5.33 -11.20 10.33
C SER A 123 -4.90 -10.64 11.69
N GLY A 124 -5.53 -9.53 12.13
CA GLY A 124 -5.16 -8.84 13.37
C GLY A 124 -3.80 -8.15 13.36
N ILE A 125 -3.08 -8.18 12.25
CA ILE A 125 -1.66 -7.79 12.17
C ILE A 125 -1.42 -6.32 12.57
N TYR A 126 -2.31 -5.39 12.20
CA TYR A 126 -2.17 -3.99 12.63
C TYR A 126 -2.28 -3.86 14.15
N GLN A 127 -3.26 -4.54 14.75
CA GLN A 127 -3.42 -4.54 16.20
C GLN A 127 -2.20 -5.15 16.89
N GLU A 128 -1.72 -6.29 16.40
CA GLU A 128 -0.51 -6.95 16.90
C GLU A 128 0.70 -6.00 16.86
N LYS A 129 0.99 -5.38 15.69
CA LYS A 129 2.15 -4.50 15.54
C LYS A 129 2.03 -3.23 16.37
N ILE A 130 0.84 -2.63 16.46
CA ILE A 130 0.60 -1.45 17.30
C ILE A 130 0.80 -1.78 18.76
N GLN A 131 0.17 -2.85 19.28
CA GLN A 131 0.24 -3.23 20.68
C GLN A 131 1.61 -3.80 21.08
N HIS A 132 2.35 -4.41 20.15
CA HIS A 132 3.73 -4.81 20.38
C HIS A 132 4.65 -3.59 20.61
N LEU A 133 4.45 -2.51 19.85
CA LEU A 133 5.24 -1.27 19.96
C LEU A 133 4.76 -0.36 21.11
N ALA A 134 3.48 -0.37 21.39
CA ALA A 134 2.82 0.48 22.38
C ALA A 134 1.62 -0.26 23.00
N PRO A 135 1.83 -1.02 24.11
CA PRO A 135 0.81 -1.91 24.69
C PRO A 135 -0.48 -1.23 25.14
N ASP A 136 -0.41 0.05 25.49
CA ASP A 136 -1.53 0.82 26.03
C ASP A 136 -2.48 1.38 24.95
N MET A 137 -2.21 1.11 23.66
CA MET A 137 -3.04 1.59 22.57
C MET A 137 -4.33 0.80 22.42
N GLU A 138 -5.46 1.49 22.42
CA GLU A 138 -6.76 0.93 22.02
C GLU A 138 -6.87 0.89 20.50
N VAL A 139 -6.98 -0.31 19.91
CA VAL A 139 -7.08 -0.50 18.48
C VAL A 139 -8.44 -1.05 18.08
N THR A 140 -9.15 -0.33 17.23
CA THR A 140 -10.42 -0.77 16.65
C THR A 140 -10.29 -0.97 15.16
N SER A 141 -10.38 -2.22 14.68
CA SER A 141 -10.28 -2.55 13.27
C SER A 141 -11.66 -2.72 12.63
N LEU A 142 -11.82 -2.22 11.39
CA LEU A 142 -13.07 -2.29 10.62
C LEU A 142 -12.80 -2.71 9.18
N ALA A 143 -13.42 -3.80 8.74
CA ALA A 143 -13.36 -4.22 7.34
C ALA A 143 -14.26 -3.36 6.45
N CYS A 144 -13.71 -2.89 5.32
CA CYS A 144 -14.41 -2.02 4.37
C CYS A 144 -14.43 -2.66 2.96
N PRO A 145 -15.16 -3.78 2.76
CA PRO A 145 -15.11 -4.54 1.50
C PRO A 145 -15.62 -3.77 0.28
N LYS A 146 -16.45 -2.73 0.50
CA LYS A 146 -17.02 -1.90 -0.58
C LYS A 146 -16.08 -0.81 -1.10
N PHE A 147 -14.98 -0.50 -0.40
CA PHE A 147 -14.14 0.64 -0.74
C PHE A 147 -13.27 0.40 -1.97
N VAL A 148 -12.72 -0.81 -2.14
CA VAL A 148 -11.93 -1.15 -3.34
C VAL A 148 -12.77 -1.06 -4.61
N PRO A 149 -13.95 -1.74 -4.73
CA PRO A 149 -14.82 -1.57 -5.90
C PRO A 149 -15.22 -0.12 -6.15
N LEU A 150 -15.46 0.66 -5.10
CA LEU A 150 -15.83 2.06 -5.21
C LEU A 150 -14.72 2.91 -5.85
N VAL A 151 -13.47 2.66 -5.48
CA VAL A 151 -12.31 3.34 -6.08
C VAL A 151 -12.10 2.92 -7.52
N GLU A 152 -12.19 1.63 -7.82
CA GLU A 152 -11.96 1.08 -9.16
C GLU A 152 -13.06 1.47 -10.16
N SER A 153 -14.30 1.70 -9.69
CA SER A 153 -15.38 2.26 -10.52
C SER A 153 -15.19 3.74 -10.86
N ASN A 154 -14.17 4.39 -10.29
CA ASN A 154 -13.88 5.81 -10.46
C ASN A 154 -14.97 6.77 -9.98
N GLU A 155 -15.86 6.30 -9.11
CA GLU A 155 -16.93 7.11 -8.51
C GLU A 155 -16.48 7.77 -7.19
N LEU A 156 -15.37 8.50 -7.22
CA LEU A 156 -14.73 9.01 -5.99
C LEU A 156 -15.50 10.15 -5.29
N THR A 157 -16.44 10.82 -5.98
CA THR A 157 -17.12 12.02 -5.45
C THR A 157 -18.63 11.95 -5.49
N SER A 158 -19.20 10.84 -5.97
CA SER A 158 -20.65 10.66 -6.11
C SER A 158 -21.37 10.67 -4.75
N SER A 159 -22.68 10.94 -4.76
CA SER A 159 -23.52 10.82 -3.58
C SER A 159 -23.57 9.39 -3.04
N VAL A 160 -23.47 8.40 -3.94
CA VAL A 160 -23.40 6.97 -3.59
C VAL A 160 -22.14 6.69 -2.79
N SER A 161 -20.97 7.17 -3.27
CA SER A 161 -19.70 7.00 -2.58
C SER A 161 -19.70 7.63 -1.19
N LYS A 162 -20.22 8.85 -1.07
CA LYS A 162 -20.38 9.54 0.23
C LYS A 162 -21.24 8.74 1.19
N LYS A 163 -22.36 8.20 0.71
CA LYS A 163 -23.27 7.37 1.51
C LYS A 163 -22.59 6.06 1.95
N VAL A 164 -21.95 5.34 1.02
CA VAL A 164 -21.24 4.08 1.33
C VAL A 164 -20.15 4.30 2.37
N VAL A 165 -19.32 5.34 2.21
CA VAL A 165 -18.25 5.65 3.17
C VAL A 165 -18.84 6.02 4.53
N TYR A 166 -19.86 6.88 4.58
CA TYR A 166 -20.53 7.26 5.83
C TYR A 166 -21.12 6.07 6.58
N GLU A 167 -21.92 5.25 5.91
CA GLU A 167 -22.56 4.08 6.53
C GLU A 167 -21.51 3.07 7.04
N THR A 168 -20.42 2.88 6.27
CA THR A 168 -19.36 1.96 6.65
C THR A 168 -18.57 2.47 7.86
N LEU A 169 -18.22 3.77 7.91
CA LEU A 169 -17.37 4.32 8.96
C LEU A 169 -18.11 4.78 10.21
N LYS A 170 -19.45 4.86 10.16
CA LYS A 170 -20.29 5.27 11.29
C LYS A 170 -19.92 4.60 12.63
N PRO A 171 -19.54 3.30 12.69
CA PRO A 171 -19.13 2.66 13.94
C PRO A 171 -17.86 3.25 14.59
N LEU A 172 -17.00 3.94 13.81
CA LEU A 172 -15.74 4.53 14.28
C LEU A 172 -15.85 6.02 14.62
N VAL A 173 -16.91 6.71 14.14
CA VAL A 173 -17.08 8.15 14.36
C VAL A 173 -17.14 8.47 15.85
N GLY A 174 -16.31 9.41 16.30
CA GLY A 174 -16.20 9.83 17.69
C GLY A 174 -15.52 8.82 18.64
N LYS A 175 -15.03 7.68 18.12
CA LYS A 175 -14.39 6.65 18.94
C LYS A 175 -12.88 6.59 18.78
N VAL A 176 -12.35 7.16 17.70
CA VAL A 176 -10.91 7.14 17.40
C VAL A 176 -10.43 8.55 17.11
N ASP A 177 -9.18 8.84 17.43
CA ASP A 177 -8.52 10.11 17.13
C ASP A 177 -7.55 10.00 15.95
N THR A 178 -7.17 8.79 15.60
CA THR A 178 -6.28 8.45 14.51
C THR A 178 -6.84 7.27 13.74
N LEU A 179 -6.82 7.35 12.40
CA LEU A 179 -7.35 6.31 11.52
C LEU A 179 -6.32 5.90 10.47
N VAL A 180 -5.90 4.64 10.50
CA VAL A 180 -5.00 4.05 9.50
C VAL A 180 -5.79 3.63 8.26
N LEU A 181 -5.36 4.11 7.10
CA LEU A 181 -5.84 3.68 5.80
C LEU A 181 -5.08 2.42 5.38
N GLY A 182 -5.55 1.26 5.85
CA GLY A 182 -4.90 -0.04 5.71
C GLY A 182 -5.21 -0.73 4.38
N CYS A 183 -5.30 0.02 3.29
CA CYS A 183 -5.43 -0.47 1.91
C CYS A 183 -4.93 0.61 0.95
N THR A 184 -4.23 0.19 -0.09
CA THR A 184 -3.63 1.07 -1.11
C THR A 184 -4.64 1.91 -1.91
N HIS A 185 -5.89 1.48 -1.96
CA HIS A 185 -6.98 2.22 -2.61
C HIS A 185 -7.53 3.37 -1.75
N TYR A 186 -7.48 3.25 -0.43
CA TYR A 186 -8.17 4.18 0.49
C TYR A 186 -7.64 5.61 0.50
N PRO A 187 -6.36 5.90 0.20
CA PRO A 187 -5.90 7.28 0.03
C PRO A 187 -6.68 8.08 -1.01
N LEU A 188 -7.25 7.43 -2.03
CA LEU A 188 -8.09 8.08 -3.05
C LEU A 188 -9.47 8.49 -2.51
N LEU A 189 -9.92 7.87 -1.41
CA LEU A 189 -11.16 8.24 -0.68
C LEU A 189 -10.88 9.19 0.48
N LYS A 190 -9.64 9.60 0.71
CA LYS A 190 -9.22 10.42 1.86
C LYS A 190 -10.12 11.65 2.08
N PRO A 191 -10.51 12.44 1.07
CA PRO A 191 -11.38 13.60 1.28
C PRO A 191 -12.75 13.22 1.88
N ILE A 192 -13.36 12.13 1.41
CA ILE A 192 -14.65 11.66 1.93
C ILE A 192 -14.49 11.05 3.32
N ILE A 193 -13.46 10.23 3.52
CA ILE A 193 -13.15 9.63 4.82
C ILE A 193 -12.92 10.73 5.87
N GLN A 194 -12.13 11.75 5.53
CA GLN A 194 -11.88 12.88 6.43
C GLN A 194 -13.17 13.64 6.79
N ASN A 195 -14.04 13.85 5.79
CA ASN A 195 -15.31 14.52 6.02
C ASN A 195 -16.23 13.73 6.97
N VAL A 196 -16.25 12.40 6.84
CA VAL A 196 -17.05 11.51 7.71
C VAL A 196 -16.49 11.43 9.12
N MET A 197 -15.16 11.28 9.25
CA MET A 197 -14.49 11.11 10.55
C MET A 197 -14.36 12.43 11.33
N GLY A 198 -14.46 13.57 10.63
CA GLY A 198 -14.27 14.90 11.20
C GLY A 198 -12.81 15.38 11.15
N PRO A 199 -12.59 16.71 11.28
CA PRO A 199 -11.28 17.33 11.10
C PRO A 199 -10.25 17.01 12.20
N SER A 200 -10.72 16.57 13.36
CA SER A 200 -9.86 16.19 14.49
C SER A 200 -9.22 14.82 14.36
N VAL A 201 -9.76 13.94 13.52
CA VAL A 201 -9.21 12.59 13.30
C VAL A 201 -8.02 12.67 12.34
N LYS A 202 -6.87 12.17 12.77
CA LYS A 202 -5.68 12.07 11.91
C LYS A 202 -5.79 10.86 10.99
N LEU A 203 -5.72 11.07 9.68
CA LEU A 203 -5.67 9.98 8.69
C LEU A 203 -4.22 9.63 8.38
N ILE A 204 -3.87 8.36 8.57
CA ILE A 204 -2.54 7.80 8.30
C ILE A 204 -2.60 7.00 7.00
N ASP A 205 -1.84 7.45 6.01
CA ASP A 205 -1.63 6.74 4.75
C ASP A 205 -0.43 5.80 4.91
N SER A 206 -0.70 4.51 5.04
CA SER A 206 0.34 3.49 5.26
C SER A 206 1.37 3.43 4.12
N GLY A 207 0.95 3.72 2.88
CA GLY A 207 1.84 3.78 1.72
C GLY A 207 2.78 4.99 1.77
N ALA A 208 2.27 6.16 2.11
CA ALA A 208 3.10 7.36 2.24
C ALA A 208 4.13 7.23 3.37
N GLU A 209 3.75 6.62 4.48
CA GLU A 209 4.68 6.34 5.59
C GLU A 209 5.74 5.30 5.18
N CYS A 210 5.37 4.29 4.40
CA CYS A 210 6.31 3.30 3.86
C CYS A 210 7.39 3.96 3.00
N VAL A 211 7.06 4.96 2.20
CA VAL A 211 8.04 5.70 1.37
C VAL A 211 9.06 6.44 2.23
N ARG A 212 8.67 6.98 3.39
CA ARG A 212 9.62 7.56 4.34
C ARG A 212 10.62 6.53 4.85
N ASP A 213 10.15 5.34 5.19
CA ASP A 213 11.01 4.24 5.65
C ASP A 213 11.92 3.74 4.50
N ILE A 214 11.44 3.71 3.24
CA ILE A 214 12.28 3.44 2.06
C ILE A 214 13.46 4.42 2.03
N SER A 215 13.21 5.73 2.18
CA SER A 215 14.26 6.75 2.19
C SER A 215 15.31 6.49 3.29
N VAL A 216 14.86 6.12 4.48
CA VAL A 216 15.75 5.79 5.60
C VAL A 216 16.63 4.58 5.28
N LEU A 217 16.04 3.50 4.76
CA LEU A 217 16.78 2.28 4.44
C LEU A 217 17.73 2.45 3.26
N LEU A 218 17.34 3.20 2.23
CA LEU A 218 18.25 3.53 1.12
C LEU A 218 19.51 4.26 1.60
N ASN A 219 19.33 5.20 2.54
CA ASN A 219 20.47 5.89 3.15
C ASN A 219 21.30 4.96 4.05
N TYR A 220 20.65 4.16 4.89
CA TYR A 220 21.33 3.28 5.84
C TYR A 220 22.18 2.21 5.15
N PHE A 221 21.68 1.61 4.07
CA PHE A 221 22.37 0.60 3.29
C PHE A 221 23.20 1.16 2.11
N GLU A 222 23.28 2.49 2.00
CA GLU A 222 23.99 3.17 0.89
C GLU A 222 23.48 2.79 -0.51
N LEU A 223 22.18 2.51 -0.62
CA LEU A 223 21.50 2.04 -1.84
C LEU A 223 20.90 3.16 -2.70
N ASN A 224 21.12 4.43 -2.37
CA ASN A 224 20.62 5.54 -3.17
C ASN A 224 21.17 5.49 -4.59
N LYS A 225 20.32 5.78 -5.58
CA LYS A 225 20.71 5.95 -6.97
C LYS A 225 21.60 7.19 -7.13
N SER A 226 22.60 7.13 -8.04
CA SER A 226 23.40 8.29 -8.39
C SER A 226 22.54 9.37 -9.03
N ARG A 227 22.68 10.62 -8.56
CA ARG A 227 21.98 11.78 -9.13
C ARG A 227 22.49 12.19 -10.51
N GLU A 228 23.68 11.74 -10.88
CA GLU A 228 24.30 12.04 -12.17
C GLU A 228 23.67 11.23 -13.31
N LEU A 229 23.01 10.11 -12.99
CA LEU A 229 22.26 9.29 -13.94
C LEU A 229 20.80 9.77 -14.00
N ALA A 230 20.61 10.97 -14.54
CA ALA A 230 19.30 11.61 -14.69
C ALA A 230 18.45 10.96 -15.80
N GLY A 231 18.00 9.76 -15.60
CA GLY A 231 16.99 9.11 -16.45
C GLY A 231 16.05 8.34 -15.56
N GLN A 232 14.75 8.56 -15.71
CA GLN A 232 13.75 7.76 -15.02
C GLN A 232 13.45 6.55 -15.92
N ASN A 233 13.80 5.35 -15.44
CA ASN A 233 13.53 4.09 -16.14
C ASN A 233 12.53 3.27 -15.35
N HIS A 234 11.29 3.78 -15.27
CA HIS A 234 10.22 3.07 -14.61
C HIS A 234 9.62 2.01 -15.54
N ARG A 235 9.39 0.81 -15.00
CA ARG A 235 8.80 -0.31 -15.72
C ARG A 235 7.59 -0.82 -14.97
N PHE A 236 6.48 -0.98 -15.66
CA PHE A 236 5.22 -1.42 -15.08
C PHE A 236 4.77 -2.71 -15.75
N TYR A 237 4.35 -3.66 -14.92
CA TYR A 237 3.92 -4.98 -15.35
C TYR A 237 2.55 -5.30 -14.74
N THR A 238 1.73 -6.06 -15.49
CA THR A 238 0.44 -6.54 -15.01
C THR A 238 0.16 -7.94 -15.51
N THR A 239 -0.57 -8.74 -14.74
CA THR A 239 -1.07 -10.06 -15.17
C THR A 239 -2.38 -9.98 -15.95
N ALA A 240 -3.01 -8.80 -16.03
CA ALA A 240 -4.25 -8.57 -16.79
C ALA A 240 -3.98 -7.77 -18.09
N ASN A 241 -5.03 -7.16 -18.64
CA ASN A 241 -4.91 -6.34 -19.85
C ASN A 241 -4.03 -5.10 -19.59
N ALA A 242 -2.90 -5.01 -20.32
CA ALA A 242 -1.93 -3.93 -20.15
C ALA A 242 -2.50 -2.54 -20.48
N ASN A 243 -3.36 -2.43 -21.51
CA ASN A 243 -3.95 -1.14 -21.89
C ASN A 243 -4.92 -0.62 -20.83
N SER A 244 -5.74 -1.50 -20.26
CA SER A 244 -6.66 -1.12 -19.17
C SER A 244 -5.90 -0.71 -17.91
N PHE A 245 -4.82 -1.41 -17.59
CA PHE A 245 -3.95 -1.06 -16.49
C PHE A 245 -3.26 0.29 -16.73
N ALA A 246 -2.71 0.51 -17.95
CA ALA A 246 -2.04 1.76 -18.32
C ALA A 246 -2.97 2.97 -18.17
N ALA A 247 -4.23 2.87 -18.62
CA ALA A 247 -5.20 3.95 -18.51
C ALA A 247 -5.44 4.40 -17.04
N ILE A 248 -5.47 3.44 -16.10
CA ILE A 248 -5.58 3.74 -14.67
C ILE A 248 -4.26 4.32 -14.15
N ALA A 249 -3.14 3.71 -14.52
CA ALA A 249 -1.82 4.11 -14.05
C ALA A 249 -1.48 5.54 -14.49
N GLU A 250 -1.73 5.90 -15.75
CA GLU A 250 -1.52 7.26 -16.26
C GLU A 250 -2.34 8.30 -15.50
N LYS A 251 -3.58 7.96 -15.19
CA LYS A 251 -4.46 8.83 -14.41
C LYS A 251 -3.97 9.03 -12.96
N TRP A 252 -3.53 7.95 -12.30
CA TRP A 252 -3.14 8.01 -10.89
C TRP A 252 -1.73 8.55 -10.69
N LEU A 253 -0.83 8.30 -11.65
CA LEU A 253 0.56 8.79 -11.61
C LEU A 253 0.75 10.15 -12.31
N GLU A 254 -0.29 10.65 -12.99
CA GLU A 254 -0.29 11.92 -13.75
C GLU A 254 0.86 12.00 -14.77
N ARG A 255 1.17 10.86 -15.41
CA ARG A 255 2.21 10.72 -16.44
C ARG A 255 1.94 9.52 -17.34
N SER A 256 2.49 9.56 -18.55
CA SER A 256 2.46 8.40 -19.44
C SER A 256 3.31 7.27 -18.87
N VAL A 257 2.79 6.05 -18.98
CA VAL A 257 3.46 4.83 -18.54
C VAL A 257 3.41 3.76 -19.62
N ASN A 258 4.51 3.02 -19.77
CA ASN A 258 4.51 1.80 -20.58
C ASN A 258 4.27 0.60 -19.67
N VAL A 259 3.24 -0.18 -19.98
CA VAL A 259 2.83 -1.35 -19.22
C VAL A 259 2.96 -2.59 -20.08
N GLU A 260 3.63 -3.60 -19.54
CA GLU A 260 3.80 -4.90 -20.19
C GLU A 260 2.94 -5.95 -19.49
N HIS A 261 2.29 -6.81 -20.29
CA HIS A 261 1.59 -7.99 -19.78
C HIS A 261 2.60 -9.09 -19.46
N VAL A 262 2.41 -9.77 -18.31
CA VAL A 262 3.23 -10.92 -17.91
C VAL A 262 2.34 -12.05 -17.38
N ASN A 263 2.80 -13.28 -17.59
CA ASN A 263 2.22 -14.46 -16.96
C ASN A 263 3.11 -14.85 -15.76
N LEU A 264 2.49 -15.04 -14.60
CA LEU A 264 3.14 -15.46 -13.36
C LEU A 264 2.82 -16.92 -13.05
#